data_07dd97f4ecc6b83f25b80cee823521d3
#
_entry.id   07dd97f4ecc6b83f25b80cee823521d3
#
_cell.length_a   1.000
_cell.length_b   1.000
_cell.length_c   1.000
_cell.angle_alpha   90.00
_cell.angle_beta   90.00
_cell.angle_gamma   90.00
#
_symmetry.space_group_name_H-M   'P 1'
#
loop_
_entity.id
_entity.type
_entity.pdbx_description
1 polymer ?
#
loop_
_entity_poly.entity_id
_entity_poly.type
_entity_poly.pdbx_seq_one_letter_code
_entity_poly.pdbx_strand_id
1 'polypeptide(L)'
;MHKIRFVDLFSGIGGIRLAFEQAADSLNIESECVFSSEINTDAQLVYEKNFAQKALGDIRLIDQLPEHEFLLAGFPCQSFSHAGKKEGFVDTRGTLFFEITRLLDTYKPQAFIFENVRGLYSHDQGRTLATIKHEIQKRGYSFHAFLLNSANFGLPQNRVRIYLVGILDASPTFELISDVGPKDSHSYNPQQLSLFYPLKKSVAVADILESNPDEKYDCSSKFVNALKRIFNNDLNRLHGIRLIDYRGGNSIHSWDLGLRGECSAEEIELMNRFILKRRNKEFGQEQDGKLLTQEQIASFFEHPNLGEILNSLVTKKYLKLINDKYKPLSGNFSFEVYKFVDPNKISVTLVASDANRLGVYHNQRVRRLTPREAARLQGFPDSFILHPNDDKSYHQLGNSVSINVVKAVAQEVIIKTLYSTQERIDKSKLTLCQAYVSRKDTSS
;
A
#
# COMPACT_ATOMS: atom_id res chain seq x y z
N MET A 1 25.35 -1.64 -26.41
CA MET A 1 24.61 -1.07 -25.30
C MET A 1 24.73 -2.02 -24.11
N HIS A 2 24.96 -1.54 -22.91
CA HIS A 2 25.05 -2.41 -21.74
C HIS A 2 23.63 -2.82 -21.34
N LYS A 3 23.34 -4.12 -21.34
CA LYS A 3 22.06 -4.67 -20.89
C LYS A 3 22.13 -4.92 -19.39
N ILE A 4 21.19 -4.39 -18.60
CA ILE A 4 21.11 -4.64 -17.17
C ILE A 4 20.17 -5.80 -16.89
N ARG A 5 20.59 -6.73 -16.02
CA ARG A 5 19.80 -7.88 -15.60
C ARG A 5 19.31 -7.65 -14.17
N PHE A 6 18.09 -8.03 -13.91
CA PHE A 6 17.52 -7.90 -12.58
C PHE A 6 16.67 -9.10 -12.18
N VAL A 7 16.51 -9.25 -10.88
CA VAL A 7 15.65 -10.24 -10.22
C VAL A 7 14.52 -9.52 -9.51
N ASP A 8 13.28 -10.02 -9.64
CA ASP A 8 12.06 -9.47 -9.01
C ASP A 8 11.48 -10.47 -8.01
N LEU A 9 11.70 -10.23 -6.71
CA LEU A 9 11.25 -11.09 -5.61
C LEU A 9 9.97 -10.57 -4.98
N PHE A 10 9.08 -11.50 -4.59
CA PHE A 10 7.73 -11.16 -4.11
C PHE A 10 6.99 -10.30 -5.15
N SER A 11 7.11 -10.70 -6.40
CA SER A 11 6.79 -9.88 -7.57
C SER A 11 5.32 -9.46 -7.65
N GLY A 12 4.41 -10.17 -6.96
CA GLY A 12 2.99 -9.91 -7.07
C GLY A 12 2.53 -10.00 -8.53
N ILE A 13 1.87 -8.95 -8.99
CA ILE A 13 1.47 -8.82 -10.41
C ILE A 13 2.53 -8.15 -11.28
N GLY A 14 3.75 -7.92 -10.75
CA GLY A 14 4.88 -7.35 -11.50
C GLY A 14 4.97 -5.82 -11.50
N GLY A 15 4.41 -5.17 -10.48
CA GLY A 15 4.43 -3.70 -10.42
C GLY A 15 5.84 -3.11 -10.32
N ILE A 16 6.73 -3.70 -9.51
CA ILE A 16 8.11 -3.23 -9.37
C ILE A 16 8.88 -3.46 -10.68
N ARG A 17 8.72 -4.65 -11.29
CA ARG A 17 9.30 -4.97 -12.59
C ARG A 17 8.89 -3.97 -13.66
N LEU A 18 7.59 -3.76 -13.84
CA LEU A 18 7.06 -2.81 -14.85
C LEU A 18 7.68 -1.42 -14.68
N ALA A 19 7.75 -0.94 -13.45
CA ALA A 19 8.31 0.38 -13.15
C ALA A 19 9.82 0.44 -13.41
N PHE A 20 10.56 -0.63 -13.10
CA PHE A 20 12.01 -0.74 -13.34
C PHE A 20 12.32 -0.79 -14.84
N GLU A 21 11.59 -1.62 -15.61
CA GLU A 21 11.71 -1.67 -17.08
C GLU A 21 11.42 -0.29 -17.70
N GLN A 22 10.33 0.39 -17.28
CA GLN A 22 10.03 1.75 -17.75
C GLN A 22 11.11 2.77 -17.35
N ALA A 23 11.77 2.59 -16.21
CA ALA A 23 12.88 3.46 -15.78
C ALA A 23 14.07 3.26 -16.70
N ALA A 24 14.48 2.02 -16.95
CA ALA A 24 15.59 1.68 -17.85
C ALA A 24 15.33 2.19 -19.28
N ASP A 25 14.13 1.94 -19.82
CA ASP A 25 13.73 2.44 -21.15
C ASP A 25 13.84 3.96 -21.26
N SER A 26 13.41 4.69 -20.23
CA SER A 26 13.49 6.16 -20.22
C SER A 26 14.93 6.70 -20.18
N LEU A 27 15.89 5.85 -19.81
CA LEU A 27 17.32 6.12 -19.81
C LEU A 27 18.03 5.55 -21.06
N ASN A 28 17.29 4.99 -22.01
CA ASN A 28 17.79 4.28 -23.19
C ASN A 28 18.72 3.10 -22.83
N ILE A 29 18.38 2.38 -21.75
CA ILE A 29 19.11 1.20 -21.26
C ILE A 29 18.23 -0.03 -21.46
N GLU A 30 18.76 -1.06 -22.11
CA GLU A 30 18.09 -2.35 -22.21
C GLU A 30 18.08 -3.05 -20.85
N SER A 31 16.93 -3.59 -20.42
CA SER A 31 16.83 -4.34 -19.18
C SER A 31 16.19 -5.71 -19.39
N GLU A 32 16.57 -6.68 -18.54
CA GLU A 32 16.03 -8.04 -18.57
C GLU A 32 15.75 -8.56 -17.17
N CYS A 33 14.51 -8.98 -16.93
CA CYS A 33 14.16 -9.73 -15.73
C CYS A 33 14.59 -11.18 -15.93
N VAL A 34 15.70 -11.58 -15.32
CA VAL A 34 16.25 -12.94 -15.47
C VAL A 34 15.60 -13.96 -14.52
N PHE A 35 14.93 -13.48 -13.49
CA PHE A 35 14.21 -14.33 -12.51
C PHE A 35 13.14 -13.54 -11.76
N SER A 36 12.04 -14.23 -11.43
CA SER A 36 11.00 -13.67 -10.56
C SER A 36 10.40 -14.73 -9.65
N SER A 37 9.97 -14.33 -8.44
CA SER A 37 9.31 -15.23 -7.49
C SER A 37 8.02 -14.63 -6.93
N GLU A 38 6.97 -15.45 -6.83
CA GLU A 38 5.68 -15.14 -6.22
C GLU A 38 5.01 -16.45 -5.80
N ILE A 39 4.42 -16.50 -4.60
CA ILE A 39 3.73 -17.70 -4.09
C ILE A 39 2.23 -17.73 -4.46
N ASN A 40 1.63 -16.56 -4.70
CA ASN A 40 0.21 -16.44 -4.99
C ASN A 40 -0.06 -16.78 -6.47
N THR A 41 -0.77 -17.88 -6.70
CA THR A 41 -1.05 -18.39 -8.05
C THR A 41 -1.89 -17.44 -8.90
N ASP A 42 -2.80 -16.66 -8.28
CA ASP A 42 -3.60 -15.68 -9.02
C ASP A 42 -2.74 -14.47 -9.45
N ALA A 43 -1.73 -14.11 -8.64
CA ALA A 43 -0.76 -13.07 -9.01
C ALA A 43 0.19 -13.58 -10.09
N GLN A 44 0.67 -14.82 -9.99
CA GLN A 44 1.49 -15.48 -11.03
C GLN A 44 0.77 -15.49 -12.38
N LEU A 45 -0.54 -15.77 -12.40
CA LEU A 45 -1.35 -15.75 -13.63
C LEU A 45 -1.33 -14.37 -14.31
N VAL A 46 -1.50 -13.31 -13.55
CA VAL A 46 -1.47 -11.93 -14.07
C VAL A 46 -0.06 -11.56 -14.51
N TYR A 47 0.94 -11.94 -13.74
CA TYR A 47 2.36 -11.73 -14.06
C TYR A 47 2.72 -12.38 -15.39
N GLU A 48 2.41 -13.67 -15.56
CA GLU A 48 2.72 -14.42 -16.80
C GLU A 48 2.03 -13.82 -18.03
N LYS A 49 0.77 -13.36 -17.89
CA LYS A 49 0.04 -12.71 -18.99
C LYS A 49 0.67 -11.40 -19.45
N ASN A 50 1.28 -10.65 -18.55
CA ASN A 50 1.87 -9.35 -18.88
C ASN A 50 3.32 -9.42 -19.33
N PHE A 51 4.07 -10.42 -18.84
CA PHE A 51 5.52 -10.48 -19.07
C PHE A 51 5.98 -11.72 -19.86
N ALA A 52 5.05 -12.61 -20.24
CA ALA A 52 5.34 -13.88 -20.89
C ALA A 52 6.42 -14.71 -20.15
N GLN A 53 6.54 -14.48 -18.83
CA GLN A 53 7.47 -15.16 -17.93
C GLN A 53 6.73 -15.61 -16.68
N LYS A 54 6.95 -16.84 -16.25
CA LYS A 54 6.34 -17.40 -15.06
C LYS A 54 7.14 -16.98 -13.82
N ALA A 55 6.48 -16.40 -12.83
CA ALA A 55 7.07 -16.19 -11.51
C ALA A 55 7.14 -17.53 -10.77
N LEU A 56 8.31 -17.87 -10.25
CA LEU A 56 8.53 -19.12 -9.53
C LEU A 56 8.20 -18.96 -8.04
N GLY A 57 7.71 -20.00 -7.40
CA GLY A 57 7.14 -20.07 -6.06
C GLY A 57 7.87 -19.39 -4.91
N ASP A 58 8.15 -20.15 -3.85
CA ASP A 58 8.66 -19.66 -2.57
C ASP A 58 10.16 -19.37 -2.63
N ILE A 59 10.55 -18.16 -2.29
CA ILE A 59 11.97 -17.72 -2.23
C ILE A 59 12.84 -18.61 -1.34
N ARG A 60 12.26 -19.23 -0.31
CA ARG A 60 12.97 -20.15 0.60
C ARG A 60 13.41 -21.44 -0.07
N LEU A 61 12.80 -21.78 -1.20
CA LEU A 61 13.10 -23.00 -1.99
C LEU A 61 13.99 -22.68 -3.20
N ILE A 62 14.49 -21.45 -3.32
CA ILE A 62 15.32 -21.03 -4.43
C ILE A 62 16.78 -21.19 -4.04
N ASP A 63 17.44 -22.15 -4.65
CA ASP A 63 18.85 -22.45 -4.41
C ASP A 63 19.78 -21.65 -5.32
N GLN A 64 19.34 -21.36 -6.55
CA GLN A 64 20.16 -20.67 -7.55
C GLN A 64 19.38 -19.58 -8.26
N LEU A 65 20.06 -18.46 -8.48
CA LEU A 65 19.62 -17.36 -9.35
C LEU A 65 20.59 -17.17 -10.50
N PRO A 66 20.12 -16.75 -11.67
CA PRO A 66 21.00 -16.24 -12.73
C PRO A 66 21.81 -15.03 -12.25
N GLU A 67 22.94 -14.76 -12.89
CA GLU A 67 23.67 -13.52 -12.64
C GLU A 67 22.81 -12.29 -12.93
N HIS A 68 22.88 -11.31 -12.05
CA HIS A 68 22.08 -10.09 -12.14
C HIS A 68 22.78 -8.92 -11.45
N GLU A 69 22.53 -7.71 -11.95
CA GLU A 69 23.05 -6.46 -11.43
C GLU A 69 22.15 -5.81 -10.40
N PHE A 70 20.83 -6.07 -10.46
CA PHE A 70 19.83 -5.45 -9.56
C PHE A 70 18.95 -6.50 -8.90
N LEU A 71 18.69 -6.32 -7.60
CA LEU A 71 17.75 -7.11 -6.82
C LEU A 71 16.57 -6.24 -6.39
N LEU A 72 15.37 -6.59 -6.86
CA LEU A 72 14.14 -5.88 -6.55
C LEU A 72 13.29 -6.74 -5.61
N ALA A 73 12.62 -6.14 -4.61
CA ALA A 73 11.74 -6.88 -3.71
C ALA A 73 10.65 -6.02 -3.07
N GLY A 74 9.40 -6.48 -3.12
CA GLY A 74 8.27 -5.97 -2.34
C GLY A 74 7.93 -6.93 -1.20
N PHE A 75 8.78 -7.04 -0.18
CA PHE A 75 8.63 -8.08 0.85
C PHE A 75 7.55 -7.73 1.89
N PRO A 76 6.83 -8.73 2.46
CA PRO A 76 5.72 -8.49 3.38
C PRO A 76 6.20 -8.00 4.75
N CYS A 77 5.55 -6.95 5.28
CA CYS A 77 5.84 -6.37 6.60
C CYS A 77 5.46 -7.31 7.76
N GLN A 78 4.57 -8.27 7.55
CA GLN A 78 4.09 -9.19 8.59
C GLN A 78 5.21 -10.05 9.20
N SER A 79 6.33 -10.17 8.52
CA SER A 79 7.54 -10.84 8.98
C SER A 79 8.13 -10.24 10.27
N PHE A 80 7.77 -9.00 10.62
CA PHE A 80 8.28 -8.32 11.82
C PHE A 80 7.22 -8.09 12.91
N SER A 81 5.91 -8.27 12.61
CA SER A 81 4.83 -7.89 13.52
C SER A 81 4.60 -8.83 14.71
N HIS A 82 5.17 -10.02 14.70
CA HIS A 82 5.05 -10.99 15.77
C HIS A 82 6.28 -11.13 16.67
N ALA A 83 7.34 -10.38 16.43
CA ALA A 83 8.49 -10.27 17.36
C ALA A 83 8.12 -9.58 18.71
N GLY A 84 6.86 -9.16 18.89
CA GLY A 84 6.35 -8.45 20.07
C GLY A 84 6.05 -9.28 21.31
N LYS A 85 6.24 -10.61 21.31
CA LYS A 85 6.17 -11.46 22.49
C LYS A 85 7.52 -12.13 22.74
N LYS A 86 8.40 -11.40 23.44
CA LYS A 86 9.52 -11.81 24.29
C LYS A 86 10.46 -12.99 23.89
N GLU A 87 10.37 -13.53 22.69
CA GLU A 87 11.33 -14.52 22.17
C GLU A 87 11.93 -13.97 20.89
N GLY A 88 13.14 -13.39 21.03
CA GLY A 88 13.84 -12.72 19.93
C GLY A 88 14.03 -13.65 18.72
N PHE A 89 14.01 -13.07 17.53
CA PHE A 89 14.49 -13.60 16.22
C PHE A 89 14.27 -15.09 15.84
N VAL A 90 13.55 -15.88 16.62
CA VAL A 90 13.32 -17.32 16.39
C VAL A 90 12.01 -17.61 15.65
N ASP A 91 11.18 -16.59 15.37
CA ASP A 91 9.94 -16.81 14.62
C ASP A 91 10.21 -16.88 13.11
N THR A 92 9.75 -17.97 12.50
CA THR A 92 9.89 -18.36 11.09
C THR A 92 9.47 -17.31 10.05
N ARG A 93 8.94 -16.17 10.48
CA ARG A 93 8.45 -15.06 9.62
C ARG A 93 9.40 -13.86 9.53
N GLY A 94 10.35 -13.71 10.45
CA GLY A 94 11.54 -12.85 10.24
C GLY A 94 12.45 -13.37 9.14
N THR A 95 12.21 -14.60 8.69
CA THR A 95 13.03 -15.33 7.73
C THR A 95 13.02 -14.74 6.32
N LEU A 96 11.93 -14.07 5.84
CA LEU A 96 11.86 -13.60 4.46
C LEU A 96 12.85 -12.46 4.16
N PHE A 97 13.07 -11.55 5.10
CA PHE A 97 14.15 -10.57 4.94
C PHE A 97 15.54 -11.23 4.99
N PHE A 98 15.71 -12.26 5.83
CA PHE A 98 16.99 -13.00 5.89
C PHE A 98 17.22 -13.83 4.62
N GLU A 99 16.16 -14.31 3.95
CA GLU A 99 16.30 -14.91 2.63
C GLU A 99 16.80 -13.88 1.59
N ILE A 100 16.29 -12.65 1.63
CA ILE A 100 16.83 -11.57 0.79
C ILE A 100 18.30 -11.34 1.12
N THR A 101 18.69 -11.29 2.41
CA THR A 101 20.10 -11.09 2.78
C THR A 101 20.99 -12.27 2.38
N ARG A 102 20.49 -13.51 2.41
CA ARG A 102 21.18 -14.68 1.87
C ARG A 102 21.51 -14.53 0.39
N LEU A 103 20.53 -14.02 -0.40
CA LEU A 103 20.73 -13.77 -1.82
C LEU A 103 21.72 -12.62 -2.06
N LEU A 104 21.67 -11.54 -1.25
CA LEU A 104 22.66 -10.47 -1.30
C LEU A 104 24.08 -10.98 -0.98
N ASP A 105 24.24 -11.89 -0.04
CA ASP A 105 25.53 -12.50 0.30
C ASP A 105 26.07 -13.36 -0.85
N THR A 106 25.18 -14.14 -1.48
CA THR A 106 25.56 -15.13 -2.51
C THR A 106 25.87 -14.46 -3.85
N TYR A 107 25.03 -13.54 -4.30
CA TYR A 107 25.09 -12.99 -5.66
C TYR A 107 25.70 -11.60 -5.73
N LYS A 108 25.72 -10.86 -4.63
CA LYS A 108 26.29 -9.51 -4.54
C LYS A 108 25.87 -8.60 -5.70
N PRO A 109 24.55 -8.44 -5.97
CA PRO A 109 24.11 -7.53 -7.03
C PRO A 109 24.68 -6.14 -6.81
N GLN A 110 24.86 -5.37 -7.87
CA GLN A 110 25.44 -4.02 -7.78
C GLN A 110 24.55 -3.07 -6.96
N ALA A 111 23.21 -3.25 -7.05
CA ALA A 111 22.26 -2.45 -6.30
C ALA A 111 20.99 -3.25 -5.97
N PHE A 112 20.25 -2.74 -4.98
CA PHE A 112 18.92 -3.25 -4.66
C PHE A 112 17.90 -2.12 -4.52
N ILE A 113 16.64 -2.46 -4.76
CA ILE A 113 15.47 -1.60 -4.51
C ILE A 113 14.43 -2.44 -3.77
N PHE A 114 14.10 -2.07 -2.53
CA PHE A 114 13.06 -2.73 -1.76
C PHE A 114 11.93 -1.76 -1.42
N GLU A 115 10.71 -2.26 -1.48
CA GLU A 115 9.51 -1.50 -1.10
C GLU A 115 8.85 -2.14 0.12
N ASN A 116 8.28 -1.29 1.00
CA ASN A 116 7.46 -1.76 2.09
C ASN A 116 6.44 -0.71 2.53
N VAL A 117 5.52 -1.09 3.43
CA VAL A 117 4.56 -0.16 4.00
C VAL A 117 5.24 0.87 4.89
N ARG A 118 4.66 2.09 4.96
CA ARG A 118 5.14 3.18 5.84
C ARG A 118 5.40 2.72 7.28
N GLY A 119 4.57 1.80 7.78
CA GLY A 119 4.66 1.29 9.15
C GLY A 119 6.03 0.70 9.53
N LEU A 120 6.81 0.21 8.54
CA LEU A 120 8.15 -0.31 8.76
C LEU A 120 9.10 0.75 9.35
N TYR A 121 8.91 2.02 8.99
CA TYR A 121 9.75 3.13 9.48
C TYR A 121 9.71 3.28 11.01
N SER A 122 8.53 3.13 11.60
CA SER A 122 8.32 3.27 13.05
C SER A 122 8.07 1.94 13.78
N HIS A 123 8.14 0.81 13.07
CA HIS A 123 7.91 -0.51 13.64
C HIS A 123 8.91 -0.76 14.78
N ASP A 124 8.37 -1.26 15.91
CA ASP A 124 9.16 -1.54 17.10
C ASP A 124 10.06 -0.37 17.53
N GLN A 125 9.48 0.85 17.56
CA GLN A 125 10.20 2.08 17.89
C GLN A 125 11.41 2.38 16.97
N GLY A 126 11.35 1.91 15.71
CA GLY A 126 12.42 2.08 14.72
C GLY A 126 13.50 0.98 14.76
N ARG A 127 13.45 0.06 15.73
CA ARG A 127 14.47 -1.01 15.87
C ARG A 127 14.53 -1.92 14.65
N THR A 128 13.37 -2.23 14.06
CA THR A 128 13.31 -3.06 12.86
C THR A 128 14.07 -2.44 11.69
N LEU A 129 13.87 -1.15 11.42
CA LEU A 129 14.60 -0.44 10.36
C LEU A 129 16.09 -0.34 10.65
N ALA A 130 16.47 -0.13 11.92
CA ALA A 130 17.87 -0.12 12.35
C ALA A 130 18.56 -1.48 12.13
N THR A 131 17.86 -2.59 12.42
CA THR A 131 18.36 -3.94 12.15
C THR A 131 18.54 -4.19 10.65
N ILE A 132 17.55 -3.81 9.82
CA ILE A 132 17.64 -3.91 8.36
C ILE A 132 18.85 -3.11 7.85
N LYS A 133 19.01 -1.87 8.32
CA LYS A 133 20.16 -1.03 7.96
C LYS A 133 21.48 -1.70 8.31
N HIS A 134 21.60 -2.22 9.53
CA HIS A 134 22.82 -2.88 10.01
C HIS A 134 23.17 -4.09 9.14
N GLU A 135 22.20 -4.97 8.86
CA GLU A 135 22.38 -6.16 8.03
C GLU A 135 22.79 -5.82 6.59
N ILE A 136 22.25 -4.78 6.01
CA ILE A 136 22.59 -4.31 4.68
C ILE A 136 24.01 -3.73 4.65
N GLN A 137 24.33 -2.83 5.60
CA GLN A 137 25.65 -2.18 5.66
C GLN A 137 26.78 -3.15 5.96
N LYS A 138 26.54 -4.18 6.79
CA LYS A 138 27.48 -5.27 7.06
C LYS A 138 27.93 -6.00 5.80
N ARG A 139 27.09 -5.98 4.75
CA ARG A 139 27.35 -6.63 3.45
C ARG A 139 28.03 -5.71 2.42
N GLY A 140 28.45 -4.50 2.84
CA GLY A 140 29.15 -3.56 2.00
C GLY A 140 28.22 -2.66 1.16
N TYR A 141 26.90 -2.73 1.38
CA TYR A 141 25.97 -1.83 0.68
C TYR A 141 25.80 -0.51 1.40
N SER A 142 25.66 0.59 0.65
CA SER A 142 25.07 1.80 1.18
C SER A 142 23.61 1.54 1.60
N PHE A 143 23.06 2.39 2.47
CA PHE A 143 21.67 2.26 2.90
C PHE A 143 20.97 3.60 2.94
N HIS A 144 19.94 3.75 2.14
CA HIS A 144 19.07 4.92 2.11
C HIS A 144 17.62 4.48 2.23
N ALA A 145 16.85 5.24 2.98
CA ALA A 145 15.43 4.96 3.23
C ALA A 145 14.60 6.21 2.95
N PHE A 146 13.68 6.12 1.99
CA PHE A 146 12.83 7.23 1.57
C PHE A 146 11.36 6.92 1.85
N LEU A 147 10.67 7.83 2.51
CA LEU A 147 9.21 7.81 2.63
C LEU A 147 8.63 8.66 1.49
N LEU A 148 8.03 8.03 0.49
CA LEU A 148 7.54 8.70 -0.71
C LEU A 148 6.02 8.53 -0.84
N ASN A 149 5.34 9.63 -1.22
CA ASN A 149 3.90 9.67 -1.43
C ASN A 149 3.58 9.70 -2.93
N SER A 150 2.77 8.77 -3.42
CA SER A 150 2.38 8.69 -4.83
C SER A 150 1.76 9.98 -5.37
N ALA A 151 1.11 10.79 -4.53
CA ALA A 151 0.57 12.08 -4.92
C ALA A 151 1.63 13.05 -5.48
N ASN A 152 2.87 12.95 -5.00
CA ASN A 152 3.99 13.78 -5.45
C ASN A 152 4.65 13.28 -6.74
N PHE A 153 4.19 12.14 -7.27
CA PHE A 153 4.69 11.53 -8.50
C PHE A 153 3.60 11.45 -9.59
N GLY A 154 2.61 12.36 -9.53
CA GLY A 154 1.59 12.49 -10.58
C GLY A 154 0.49 11.44 -10.53
N LEU A 155 0.23 10.82 -9.38
CA LEU A 155 -0.90 9.92 -9.17
C LEU A 155 -1.92 10.55 -8.22
N PRO A 156 -3.23 10.45 -8.50
CA PRO A 156 -4.25 11.04 -7.65
C PRO A 156 -4.56 10.19 -6.42
N GLN A 157 -3.49 9.76 -5.71
CA GLN A 157 -3.61 8.89 -4.55
C GLN A 157 -2.65 9.31 -3.44
N ASN A 158 -3.14 9.45 -2.22
CA ASN A 158 -2.32 9.61 -1.04
C ASN A 158 -1.88 8.22 -0.54
N ARG A 159 -0.73 7.73 -1.06
CA ARG A 159 -0.13 6.43 -0.68
C ARG A 159 1.34 6.63 -0.33
N VAL A 160 1.64 6.61 0.95
CA VAL A 160 3.01 6.70 1.44
C VAL A 160 3.59 5.30 1.63
N ARG A 161 4.78 5.08 1.05
CA ARG A 161 5.55 3.84 1.19
C ARG A 161 7.00 4.16 1.53
N ILE A 162 7.67 3.20 2.15
CA ILE A 162 9.12 3.27 2.38
C ILE A 162 9.84 2.51 1.26
N TYR A 163 10.83 3.17 0.70
CA TYR A 163 11.74 2.60 -0.31
C TYR A 163 13.13 2.54 0.30
N LEU A 164 13.71 1.32 0.31
CA LEU A 164 15.05 1.07 0.80
C LEU A 164 15.93 0.80 -0.41
N VAL A 165 17.00 1.55 -0.56
CA VAL A 165 17.93 1.40 -1.69
C VAL A 165 19.36 1.36 -1.21
N GLY A 166 20.20 0.63 -1.94
CA GLY A 166 21.63 0.57 -1.67
C GLY A 166 22.42 0.14 -2.88
N ILE A 167 23.66 0.60 -2.93
CA ILE A 167 24.66 0.28 -3.96
C ILE A 167 25.87 -0.34 -3.27
N LEU A 168 26.35 -1.44 -3.83
CA LEU A 168 27.50 -2.18 -3.30
C LEU A 168 28.77 -1.36 -3.43
N ASP A 169 29.59 -1.32 -2.38
CA ASP A 169 30.89 -0.64 -2.32
C ASP A 169 30.87 0.82 -2.83
N ALA A 170 29.77 1.53 -2.56
CA ALA A 170 29.60 2.92 -2.96
C ALA A 170 28.86 3.72 -1.89
N SER A 171 29.05 5.02 -1.89
CA SER A 171 28.34 5.97 -0.99
C SER A 171 27.67 7.05 -1.83
N PRO A 172 26.63 6.72 -2.60
CA PRO A 172 25.97 7.66 -3.49
C PRO A 172 25.19 8.70 -2.70
N THR A 173 25.07 9.90 -3.26
CA THR A 173 24.10 10.90 -2.83
C THR A 173 22.89 10.83 -3.74
N PHE A 174 21.70 10.67 -3.17
CA PHE A 174 20.43 10.65 -3.88
C PHE A 174 19.76 12.01 -3.85
N GLU A 175 19.06 12.35 -4.92
CA GLU A 175 18.25 13.56 -5.00
C GLU A 175 16.84 13.37 -4.45
N LEU A 176 16.41 12.12 -4.29
CA LEU A 176 15.15 11.77 -3.64
C LEU A 176 15.10 12.28 -2.21
N ILE A 177 14.05 12.99 -1.86
CA ILE A 177 13.80 13.55 -0.53
C ILE A 177 12.56 12.90 0.05
N SER A 178 12.61 12.48 1.31
CA SER A 178 11.43 11.91 1.98
C SER A 178 10.31 12.95 2.12
N ASP A 179 9.11 12.61 1.66
CA ASP A 179 7.93 13.49 1.61
C ASP A 179 7.38 13.83 2.99
N VAL A 180 7.65 13.00 3.98
CA VAL A 180 7.04 13.10 5.30
C VAL A 180 8.04 12.81 6.39
N GLY A 181 8.07 13.68 7.39
CA GLY A 181 8.61 13.35 8.69
C GLY A 181 7.75 12.29 9.41
N PRO A 182 8.22 11.74 10.54
CA PRO A 182 7.53 10.65 11.25
C PRO A 182 6.09 10.96 11.68
N LYS A 183 5.72 12.23 11.78
CA LYS A 183 4.41 12.68 12.31
C LYS A 183 3.47 13.32 11.29
N ASP A 184 3.94 13.73 10.12
CA ASP A 184 3.13 14.51 9.17
C ASP A 184 2.67 13.65 7.99
N SER A 185 1.40 13.24 8.02
CA SER A 185 0.79 12.41 6.98
C SER A 185 0.25 13.19 5.78
N HIS A 186 0.33 14.53 5.79
CA HIS A 186 -0.39 15.38 4.83
C HIS A 186 0.43 16.51 4.20
N SER A 187 1.73 16.61 4.46
CA SER A 187 2.54 17.68 3.84
C SER A 187 2.87 17.32 2.39
N TYR A 188 2.24 18.01 1.47
CA TYR A 188 2.68 18.15 0.10
C TYR A 188 3.95 19.02 0.09
N ASN A 189 5.07 18.47 -0.35
CA ASN A 189 6.30 19.25 -0.54
C ASN A 189 6.49 19.54 -2.03
N PRO A 190 6.15 20.76 -2.51
CA PRO A 190 6.31 21.11 -3.92
C PRO A 190 7.77 21.20 -4.38
N GLN A 191 8.76 21.19 -3.47
CA GLN A 191 10.18 21.23 -3.81
C GLN A 191 10.76 19.87 -4.17
N GLN A 192 9.98 18.81 -4.04
CA GLN A 192 10.41 17.42 -4.29
C GLN A 192 10.38 17.02 -5.76
N LEU A 193 10.19 17.97 -6.60
CA LEU A 193 10.26 17.82 -8.03
C LEU A 193 11.71 17.67 -8.45
N SER A 194 12.16 16.42 -8.48
CA SER A 194 13.41 16.11 -9.15
C SER A 194 13.34 16.58 -10.61
N LEU A 195 14.47 16.88 -11.19
CA LEU A 195 14.65 17.15 -12.64
C LEU A 195 13.95 16.12 -13.55
N PHE A 196 13.63 14.94 -13.00
CA PHE A 196 13.01 13.82 -13.72
C PHE A 196 11.46 13.82 -13.67
N TYR A 197 10.86 14.59 -12.76
CA TYR A 197 9.40 14.65 -12.61
C TYR A 197 8.93 16.10 -12.47
N PRO A 198 8.92 16.89 -13.56
CA PRO A 198 8.26 18.19 -13.53
C PRO A 198 6.78 17.95 -13.19
N LEU A 199 6.25 18.61 -12.14
CA LEU A 199 4.82 18.59 -11.83
C LEU A 199 4.04 19.05 -13.07
N LYS A 200 3.53 18.10 -13.81
CA LYS A 200 2.36 18.34 -14.62
C LYS A 200 1.21 18.54 -13.65
N LYS A 201 0.35 19.55 -13.90
CA LYS A 201 -0.97 19.82 -13.33
C LYS A 201 -1.38 18.86 -12.20
N SER A 202 -1.86 19.35 -11.07
CA SER A 202 -2.33 18.48 -9.97
C SER A 202 -3.33 17.48 -10.53
N VAL A 203 -3.02 16.19 -10.40
CA VAL A 203 -3.85 15.10 -10.89
C VAL A 203 -4.94 14.84 -9.86
N ALA A 204 -6.19 14.76 -10.32
CA ALA A 204 -7.35 14.45 -9.49
C ALA A 204 -7.92 13.07 -9.83
N VAL A 205 -8.78 12.54 -8.97
CA VAL A 205 -9.47 11.28 -9.25
C VAL A 205 -10.23 11.32 -10.59
N ALA A 206 -10.79 12.45 -10.97
CA ALA A 206 -11.49 12.62 -12.26
C ALA A 206 -10.61 12.23 -13.46
N ASP A 207 -9.30 12.45 -13.39
CA ASP A 207 -8.37 12.17 -14.49
C ASP A 207 -8.17 10.67 -14.76
N ILE A 208 -8.56 9.80 -13.80
CA ILE A 208 -8.43 8.34 -13.94
C ILE A 208 -9.75 7.63 -14.18
N LEU A 209 -10.88 8.34 -14.08
CA LEU A 209 -12.19 7.73 -14.24
C LEU A 209 -12.45 7.33 -15.70
N GLU A 210 -13.10 6.18 -15.87
CA GLU A 210 -13.59 5.73 -17.18
C GLU A 210 -14.79 6.57 -17.60
N SER A 211 -14.84 6.92 -18.88
CA SER A 211 -15.94 7.73 -19.44
C SER A 211 -17.28 6.97 -19.45
N ASN A 212 -17.24 5.66 -19.66
CA ASN A 212 -18.42 4.79 -19.71
C ASN A 212 -18.14 3.46 -19.01
N PRO A 213 -18.03 3.43 -17.67
CA PRO A 213 -17.83 2.19 -16.94
C PRO A 213 -19.07 1.28 -16.99
N ASP A 214 -18.84 -0.04 -16.95
CA ASP A 214 -19.90 -1.06 -16.96
C ASP A 214 -20.89 -0.82 -15.79
N GLU A 215 -22.19 -1.01 -16.06
CA GLU A 215 -23.27 -0.83 -15.10
C GLU A 215 -23.20 -1.81 -13.91
N LYS A 216 -22.48 -2.93 -14.03
CA LYS A 216 -22.24 -3.86 -12.91
C LYS A 216 -21.54 -3.23 -11.72
N TYR A 217 -20.90 -2.08 -11.92
CA TYR A 217 -20.27 -1.31 -10.84
C TYR A 217 -21.23 -0.32 -10.17
N ASP A 218 -22.41 -0.08 -10.72
CA ASP A 218 -23.40 0.81 -10.10
C ASP A 218 -23.90 0.21 -8.78
N CYS A 219 -24.17 1.11 -7.83
CA CYS A 219 -24.81 0.75 -6.60
C CYS A 219 -26.31 0.45 -6.84
N SER A 220 -26.88 -0.47 -6.07
CA SER A 220 -28.28 -0.81 -6.17
C SER A 220 -29.19 0.40 -5.93
N SER A 221 -30.35 0.41 -6.59
CA SER A 221 -31.36 1.47 -6.43
C SER A 221 -31.77 1.64 -4.94
N LYS A 222 -31.80 0.53 -4.17
CA LYS A 222 -32.10 0.57 -2.74
C LYS A 222 -31.06 1.39 -2.00
N PHE A 223 -29.77 1.15 -2.24
CA PHE A 223 -28.68 1.86 -1.59
C PHE A 223 -28.63 3.34 -2.01
N VAL A 224 -28.77 3.62 -3.31
CA VAL A 224 -28.83 4.99 -3.85
C VAL A 224 -30.00 5.79 -3.28
N ASN A 225 -31.19 5.18 -3.16
CA ASN A 225 -32.37 5.84 -2.59
C ASN A 225 -32.19 6.14 -1.09
N ALA A 226 -31.52 5.24 -0.35
CA ALA A 226 -31.17 5.51 1.04
C ALA A 226 -30.22 6.70 1.18
N LEU A 227 -29.21 6.81 0.29
CA LEU A 227 -28.31 7.96 0.25
C LEU A 227 -29.05 9.25 -0.13
N LYS A 228 -29.91 9.23 -1.16
CA LYS A 228 -30.71 10.39 -1.58
C LYS A 228 -31.57 10.92 -0.42
N ARG A 229 -32.15 10.05 0.38
CA ARG A 229 -32.97 10.44 1.54
C ARG A 229 -32.16 11.22 2.57
N ILE A 230 -30.94 10.77 2.93
CA ILE A 230 -30.07 11.45 3.90
C ILE A 230 -29.55 12.78 3.37
N PHE A 231 -29.22 12.86 2.10
CA PHE A 231 -28.61 14.05 1.50
C PHE A 231 -29.61 14.97 0.80
N ASN A 232 -30.92 14.77 0.99
CA ASN A 232 -31.96 15.56 0.33
C ASN A 232 -31.76 15.66 -1.19
N ASN A 233 -31.43 14.54 -1.84
CA ASN A 233 -31.09 14.39 -3.26
C ASN A 233 -29.79 15.10 -3.71
N ASP A 234 -29.06 15.78 -2.84
CA ASP A 234 -27.76 16.37 -3.21
C ASP A 234 -26.61 15.35 -2.97
N LEU A 235 -26.40 14.49 -3.96
CA LEU A 235 -25.38 13.44 -3.89
C LEU A 235 -23.94 13.96 -4.04
N ASN A 236 -23.71 15.23 -4.37
CA ASN A 236 -22.37 15.81 -4.32
C ASN A 236 -21.80 15.82 -2.90
N ARG A 237 -22.67 15.83 -1.90
CA ARG A 237 -22.28 15.73 -0.49
C ARG A 237 -21.68 14.37 -0.11
N LEU A 238 -21.73 13.36 -0.98
CA LEU A 238 -21.06 12.08 -0.80
C LEU A 238 -19.52 12.20 -0.86
N HIS A 239 -18.98 13.20 -1.52
CA HIS A 239 -17.56 13.37 -1.73
C HIS A 239 -16.78 13.40 -0.40
N GLY A 240 -15.89 12.43 -0.19
CA GLY A 240 -15.10 12.29 1.03
C GLY A 240 -15.81 11.58 2.19
N ILE A 241 -17.11 11.28 2.07
CA ILE A 241 -17.90 10.59 3.10
C ILE A 241 -17.42 9.13 3.27
N ARG A 242 -17.42 8.70 4.52
CA ARG A 242 -17.16 7.32 4.91
C ARG A 242 -18.42 6.69 5.48
N LEU A 243 -18.75 5.48 5.03
CA LEU A 243 -19.84 4.66 5.53
C LEU A 243 -19.26 3.55 6.41
N ILE A 244 -19.53 3.58 7.73
CA ILE A 244 -18.83 2.71 8.65
C ILE A 244 -19.57 2.57 9.99
N ASP A 245 -19.76 1.36 10.48
CA ASP A 245 -20.55 1.04 11.67
C ASP A 245 -19.75 0.98 12.99
N TYR A 246 -18.45 1.19 12.98
CA TYR A 246 -17.61 0.97 14.16
C TYR A 246 -16.84 2.20 14.66
N ARG A 247 -16.99 3.35 13.99
CA ARG A 247 -16.38 4.61 14.40
C ARG A 247 -17.38 5.75 14.31
N GLY A 248 -17.39 6.61 15.33
CA GLY A 248 -18.11 7.88 15.28
C GLY A 248 -17.38 8.94 14.42
N GLY A 249 -17.85 10.17 14.47
CA GLY A 249 -17.34 11.32 13.69
C GLY A 249 -18.14 11.53 12.41
N ASN A 250 -17.49 12.04 11.33
CA ASN A 250 -18.14 12.31 10.04
C ASN A 250 -18.41 11.01 9.24
N SER A 251 -18.99 10.02 9.91
CA SER A 251 -19.34 8.74 9.28
C SER A 251 -20.85 8.61 9.25
N ILE A 252 -21.36 8.02 8.19
CA ILE A 252 -22.75 7.57 8.09
C ILE A 252 -22.75 6.08 8.39
N HIS A 253 -23.72 5.66 9.15
CA HIS A 253 -23.85 4.29 9.63
C HIS A 253 -24.99 3.54 8.90
N SER A 254 -24.98 2.23 8.97
CA SER A 254 -26.00 1.40 8.32
C SER A 254 -27.40 1.64 8.89
N TRP A 255 -27.51 2.02 10.17
CA TRP A 255 -28.78 2.39 10.79
C TRP A 255 -29.28 3.76 10.35
N ASP A 256 -28.41 4.73 10.04
CA ASP A 256 -28.82 6.01 9.46
C ASP A 256 -29.46 5.79 8.08
N LEU A 257 -28.93 4.84 7.32
CA LEU A 257 -29.42 4.47 5.99
C LEU A 257 -30.61 3.48 6.03
N GLY A 258 -30.91 2.88 7.18
CA GLY A 258 -31.94 1.87 7.30
C GLY A 258 -31.68 0.60 6.48
N LEU A 259 -30.42 0.21 6.27
CA LEU A 259 -30.04 -0.88 5.35
C LEU A 259 -30.55 -2.25 5.82
N ARG A 260 -30.72 -2.46 7.13
CA ARG A 260 -31.24 -3.69 7.75
C ARG A 260 -32.64 -3.52 8.32
N GLY A 261 -33.28 -2.42 8.03
CA GLY A 261 -34.59 -1.99 8.52
C GLY A 261 -34.52 -0.54 9.00
N GLU A 262 -35.61 0.20 8.76
CA GLU A 262 -35.68 1.62 9.16
C GLU A 262 -35.60 1.74 10.69
N CYS A 263 -34.79 2.68 11.15
CA CYS A 263 -34.61 2.99 12.55
C CYS A 263 -35.40 4.25 12.93
N SER A 264 -35.99 4.26 14.15
CA SER A 264 -36.55 5.47 14.72
C SER A 264 -35.45 6.46 15.10
N ALA A 265 -35.82 7.70 15.43
CA ALA A 265 -34.87 8.72 15.87
C ALA A 265 -34.13 8.29 17.15
N GLU A 266 -34.86 7.64 18.09
CA GLU A 266 -34.30 7.14 19.35
C GLU A 266 -33.33 5.97 19.12
N GLU A 267 -33.64 5.06 18.17
CA GLU A 267 -32.73 3.96 17.79
C GLU A 267 -31.43 4.48 17.19
N ILE A 268 -31.53 5.47 16.30
CA ILE A 268 -30.36 6.12 15.68
C ILE A 268 -29.51 6.82 16.75
N GLU A 269 -30.16 7.58 17.64
CA GLU A 269 -29.47 8.29 18.71
C GLU A 269 -28.77 7.32 19.66
N LEU A 270 -29.47 6.25 20.10
CA LEU A 270 -28.85 5.20 20.93
C LEU A 270 -27.63 4.59 20.26
N MET A 271 -27.73 4.17 18.99
CA MET A 271 -26.63 3.56 18.27
C MET A 271 -25.44 4.51 18.12
N ASN A 272 -25.68 5.78 17.82
CA ASN A 272 -24.64 6.79 17.70
C ASN A 272 -23.92 7.02 19.04
N ARG A 273 -24.67 7.13 20.14
CA ARG A 273 -24.11 7.22 21.52
C ARG A 273 -23.33 5.93 21.86
N PHE A 274 -23.89 4.77 21.55
CA PHE A 274 -23.26 3.47 21.82
C PHE A 274 -21.87 3.38 21.16
N ILE A 275 -21.74 3.72 19.87
CA ILE A 275 -20.48 3.69 19.14
C ILE A 275 -19.43 4.64 19.75
N LEU A 276 -19.86 5.81 20.24
CA LEU A 276 -18.97 6.78 20.88
C LEU A 276 -18.52 6.31 22.29
N LYS A 277 -19.46 5.80 23.09
CA LYS A 277 -19.23 5.51 24.51
C LYS A 277 -18.62 4.14 24.79
N ARG A 278 -18.93 3.11 23.99
CA ARG A 278 -18.53 1.72 24.25
C ARG A 278 -17.02 1.50 24.46
N ARG A 279 -16.20 2.47 24.09
CA ARG A 279 -14.73 2.40 24.21
C ARG A 279 -14.20 3.13 25.45
N ASN A 280 -15.08 3.73 26.24
CA ASN A 280 -14.67 4.36 27.48
C ASN A 280 -14.14 3.30 28.44
N LYS A 281 -13.04 3.62 29.11
CA LYS A 281 -12.39 2.70 30.08
C LYS A 281 -13.29 2.28 31.24
N GLU A 282 -14.29 3.09 31.58
CA GLU A 282 -15.31 2.77 32.59
C GLU A 282 -16.08 1.49 32.29
N PHE A 283 -16.20 1.10 31.00
CA PHE A 283 -16.95 -0.09 30.58
C PHE A 283 -16.08 -1.32 30.34
N GLY A 284 -14.78 -1.27 30.66
CA GLY A 284 -13.84 -2.38 30.59
C GLY A 284 -12.55 -2.04 29.86
N GLN A 285 -11.45 -2.56 30.39
CA GLN A 285 -10.11 -2.31 29.87
C GLN A 285 -9.66 -3.34 28.83
N GLU A 286 -10.07 -4.61 29.00
CA GLU A 286 -9.54 -5.73 28.21
C GLU A 286 -10.17 -5.88 26.82
N GLN A 287 -11.39 -5.38 26.61
CA GLN A 287 -12.13 -5.55 25.36
C GLN A 287 -12.64 -4.24 24.74
N ASP A 288 -12.04 -3.09 25.06
CA ASP A 288 -12.50 -1.78 24.62
C ASP A 288 -13.98 -1.50 24.95
N GLY A 289 -14.57 -2.05 26.00
CA GLY A 289 -15.98 -1.86 26.30
C GLY A 289 -16.92 -2.21 25.14
N LYS A 290 -16.60 -3.25 24.35
CA LYS A 290 -17.36 -3.60 23.13
C LYS A 290 -18.70 -4.27 23.41
N LEU A 291 -18.86 -4.82 24.61
CA LEU A 291 -20.05 -5.50 25.09
C LEU A 291 -20.57 -4.74 26.31
N LEU A 292 -21.78 -4.18 26.25
CA LEU A 292 -22.39 -3.40 27.34
C LEU A 292 -23.67 -4.06 27.81
N THR A 293 -23.90 -4.06 29.13
CA THR A 293 -25.21 -4.41 29.72
C THR A 293 -26.22 -3.31 29.47
N GLN A 294 -27.51 -3.60 29.69
CA GLN A 294 -28.55 -2.61 29.56
C GLN A 294 -28.36 -1.45 30.57
N GLU A 295 -27.90 -1.74 31.78
CA GLU A 295 -27.62 -0.73 32.81
C GLU A 295 -26.47 0.19 32.40
N GLN A 296 -25.44 -0.37 31.82
CA GLN A 296 -24.33 0.41 31.28
C GLN A 296 -24.77 1.31 30.11
N ILE A 297 -25.68 0.84 29.26
CA ILE A 297 -26.27 1.64 28.19
C ILE A 297 -27.17 2.75 28.78
N ALA A 298 -27.96 2.44 29.79
CA ALA A 298 -28.82 3.41 30.48
C ALA A 298 -28.01 4.58 31.07
N SER A 299 -26.79 4.36 31.51
CA SER A 299 -25.93 5.42 32.08
C SER A 299 -25.60 6.57 31.11
N PHE A 300 -25.69 6.34 29.80
CA PHE A 300 -25.45 7.38 28.77
C PHE A 300 -26.65 7.60 27.83
N PHE A 301 -27.68 6.76 27.90
CA PHE A 301 -28.91 6.88 27.14
C PHE A 301 -30.09 6.46 28.04
N GLU A 302 -30.56 7.40 28.85
CA GLU A 302 -31.71 7.20 29.70
C GLU A 302 -33.00 7.31 28.86
N HIS A 303 -33.79 6.24 28.83
CA HIS A 303 -35.04 6.19 28.07
C HIS A 303 -36.04 5.21 28.74
N PRO A 304 -37.32 5.59 28.93
CA PRO A 304 -38.30 4.74 29.59
C PRO A 304 -38.51 3.37 28.91
N ASN A 305 -38.39 3.32 27.58
CA ASN A 305 -38.58 2.12 26.77
C ASN A 305 -37.26 1.55 26.26
N LEU A 306 -36.13 1.71 26.99
CA LEU A 306 -34.81 1.27 26.55
C LEU A 306 -34.80 -0.20 26.16
N GLY A 307 -35.46 -1.08 26.91
CA GLY A 307 -35.50 -2.51 26.59
C GLY A 307 -36.17 -2.81 25.25
N GLU A 308 -37.26 -2.12 24.91
CA GLU A 308 -37.93 -2.27 23.61
C GLU A 308 -37.07 -1.78 22.44
N ILE A 309 -36.38 -0.64 22.61
CA ILE A 309 -35.46 -0.09 21.65
C ILE A 309 -34.31 -1.07 21.37
N LEU A 310 -33.71 -1.64 22.42
CA LEU A 310 -32.65 -2.62 22.33
C LEU A 310 -33.12 -3.91 21.62
N ASN A 311 -34.30 -4.41 21.95
CA ASN A 311 -34.89 -5.59 21.29
C ASN A 311 -35.20 -5.34 19.82
N SER A 312 -35.70 -4.16 19.47
CA SER A 312 -35.90 -3.76 18.07
C SER A 312 -34.58 -3.72 17.29
N LEU A 313 -33.54 -3.13 17.85
CA LEU A 313 -32.20 -3.09 17.22
C LEU A 313 -31.58 -4.48 17.07
N VAL A 314 -31.81 -5.41 18.00
CA VAL A 314 -31.41 -6.81 17.89
C VAL A 314 -32.17 -7.51 16.75
N THR A 315 -33.49 -7.33 16.67
CA THR A 315 -34.34 -7.87 15.62
C THR A 315 -33.92 -7.38 14.23
N LYS A 316 -33.61 -6.10 14.10
CA LYS A 316 -33.08 -5.45 12.88
C LYS A 316 -31.62 -5.81 12.62
N LYS A 317 -30.97 -6.58 13.50
CA LYS A 317 -29.54 -6.99 13.37
C LYS A 317 -28.54 -5.82 13.36
N TYR A 318 -28.84 -4.71 14.01
CA TYR A 318 -27.86 -3.66 14.31
C TYR A 318 -27.10 -3.96 15.61
N LEU A 319 -27.77 -4.63 16.55
CA LEU A 319 -27.16 -5.16 17.76
C LEU A 319 -27.23 -6.69 17.80
N LYS A 320 -26.37 -7.30 18.58
CA LYS A 320 -26.41 -8.71 18.97
C LYS A 320 -26.36 -8.79 20.49
N LEU A 321 -27.27 -9.61 21.08
CA LEU A 321 -27.25 -9.94 22.49
C LEU A 321 -26.38 -11.20 22.70
N ILE A 322 -25.41 -11.12 23.63
CA ILE A 322 -24.50 -12.21 24.00
C ILE A 322 -24.31 -12.18 25.50
N ASN A 323 -24.76 -13.21 26.22
CA ASN A 323 -24.63 -13.30 27.70
C ASN A 323 -25.10 -11.99 28.39
N ASP A 324 -26.31 -11.57 28.09
CA ASP A 324 -26.97 -10.36 28.60
C ASP A 324 -26.21 -9.03 28.30
N LYS A 325 -25.32 -9.04 27.34
CA LYS A 325 -24.62 -7.85 26.89
C LYS A 325 -24.85 -7.60 25.39
N TYR A 326 -25.00 -6.34 25.05
CA TYR A 326 -25.24 -5.89 23.69
C TYR A 326 -23.93 -5.56 22.99
N LYS A 327 -23.83 -5.97 21.73
CA LYS A 327 -22.69 -5.70 20.86
C LYS A 327 -23.18 -5.17 19.52
N PRO A 328 -22.65 -4.03 19.00
CA PRO A 328 -22.93 -3.62 17.63
C PRO A 328 -22.49 -4.69 16.65
N LEU A 329 -23.37 -5.06 15.71
CA LEU A 329 -23.03 -5.86 14.58
C LEU A 329 -22.32 -4.97 13.55
N SER A 330 -21.05 -4.72 13.82
CA SER A 330 -20.19 -4.02 12.90
C SER A 330 -19.65 -5.02 11.87
N GLY A 331 -19.99 -4.83 10.62
CA GLY A 331 -19.40 -5.58 9.52
C GLY A 331 -19.33 -4.70 8.30
N ASN A 332 -18.20 -4.77 7.62
CA ASN A 332 -18.02 -4.10 6.32
C ASN A 332 -19.02 -4.59 5.24
N PHE A 333 -19.84 -5.58 5.56
CA PHE A 333 -20.78 -6.21 4.65
C PHE A 333 -22.11 -5.46 4.47
N SER A 334 -22.33 -4.37 5.22
CA SER A 334 -23.58 -3.61 5.14
C SER A 334 -23.59 -2.59 4.01
N PHE A 335 -22.44 -2.22 3.47
CA PHE A 335 -22.32 -1.16 2.48
C PHE A 335 -21.76 -1.68 1.16
N GLU A 336 -22.35 -1.28 0.05
CA GLU A 336 -21.84 -1.54 -1.30
C GLU A 336 -20.59 -0.70 -1.59
N VAL A 337 -20.57 0.53 -1.05
CA VAL A 337 -19.43 1.44 -1.00
C VAL A 337 -19.20 1.83 0.45
N TYR A 338 -17.96 1.80 0.91
CA TYR A 338 -17.67 2.23 2.28
C TYR A 338 -16.98 3.60 2.35
N LYS A 339 -16.44 4.05 1.24
CA LYS A 339 -15.84 5.39 1.13
C LYS A 339 -16.01 5.96 -0.26
N PHE A 340 -16.58 7.15 -0.31
CA PHE A 340 -16.68 7.93 -1.55
C PHE A 340 -15.45 8.82 -1.71
N VAL A 341 -14.77 8.68 -2.85
CA VAL A 341 -13.69 9.60 -3.24
C VAL A 341 -14.28 10.84 -3.89
N ASP A 342 -13.60 11.98 -3.72
CA ASP A 342 -13.95 13.23 -4.38
C ASP A 342 -13.27 13.26 -5.76
N PRO A 343 -14.03 13.37 -6.87
CA PRO A 343 -13.44 13.42 -8.20
C PRO A 343 -12.43 14.55 -8.39
N ASN A 344 -12.60 15.67 -7.67
CA ASN A 344 -11.76 16.85 -7.81
C ASN A 344 -10.52 16.85 -6.88
N LYS A 345 -10.32 15.77 -6.12
CA LYS A 345 -9.22 15.64 -5.14
C LYS A 345 -8.43 14.36 -5.37
N ILE A 346 -7.38 14.21 -4.58
CA ILE A 346 -6.64 12.94 -4.51
C ILE A 346 -7.40 11.91 -3.66
N SER A 347 -7.33 10.65 -4.07
CA SER A 347 -7.93 9.52 -3.35
C SER A 347 -7.12 9.18 -2.09
N VAL A 348 -7.74 8.44 -1.20
CA VAL A 348 -7.05 7.71 -0.14
C VAL A 348 -6.22 6.57 -0.70
N THR A 349 -5.38 5.98 0.15
CA THR A 349 -4.63 4.78 -0.19
C THR A 349 -5.58 3.64 -0.58
N LEU A 350 -5.34 3.06 -1.77
CA LEU A 350 -5.93 1.79 -2.17
C LEU A 350 -5.29 0.67 -1.34
N VAL A 351 -6.09 -0.08 -0.60
CA VAL A 351 -5.64 -1.20 0.23
C VAL A 351 -6.37 -2.48 -0.13
N ALA A 352 -5.70 -3.61 -0.05
CA ALA A 352 -6.22 -4.90 -0.52
C ALA A 352 -7.55 -5.32 0.11
N SER A 353 -7.79 -4.95 1.39
CA SER A 353 -9.02 -5.30 2.11
C SER A 353 -10.27 -4.54 1.65
N ASP A 354 -10.10 -3.36 1.05
CA ASP A 354 -11.18 -2.40 0.85
C ASP A 354 -11.25 -1.81 -0.56
N ALA A 355 -10.32 -2.20 -1.43
CA ALA A 355 -10.21 -1.65 -2.78
C ALA A 355 -11.51 -1.80 -3.59
N ASN A 356 -12.22 -2.91 -3.43
CA ASN A 356 -13.48 -3.21 -4.10
C ASN A 356 -14.68 -2.40 -3.58
N ARG A 357 -14.47 -1.53 -2.58
CA ARG A 357 -15.53 -0.72 -1.94
C ARG A 357 -15.26 0.77 -1.95
N LEU A 358 -14.25 1.22 -2.66
CA LEU A 358 -14.12 2.63 -2.98
C LEU A 358 -15.17 2.98 -4.02
N GLY A 359 -15.87 4.07 -3.81
CA GLY A 359 -16.90 4.54 -4.71
C GLY A 359 -16.76 6.00 -5.07
N VAL A 360 -17.54 6.40 -6.05
CA VAL A 360 -17.58 7.76 -6.57
C VAL A 360 -19.02 8.11 -6.95
N TYR A 361 -19.39 9.37 -6.76
CA TYR A 361 -20.52 9.98 -7.44
C TYR A 361 -19.97 10.83 -8.59
N HIS A 362 -20.24 10.40 -9.81
CA HIS A 362 -19.77 11.06 -11.03
C HIS A 362 -20.74 10.80 -12.17
N ASN A 363 -20.96 11.80 -13.02
CA ASN A 363 -21.91 11.72 -14.14
C ASN A 363 -23.30 11.17 -13.73
N GLN A 364 -23.84 11.67 -12.59
CA GLN A 364 -25.12 11.26 -12.00
C GLN A 364 -25.21 9.77 -11.60
N ARG A 365 -24.12 9.04 -11.61
CA ARG A 365 -24.03 7.64 -11.16
C ARG A 365 -23.34 7.54 -9.80
N VAL A 366 -23.93 6.75 -8.91
CA VAL A 366 -23.33 6.30 -7.65
C VAL A 366 -22.79 4.90 -7.88
N ARG A 367 -21.49 4.72 -7.89
CA ARG A 367 -20.88 3.46 -8.25
C ARG A 367 -19.57 3.19 -7.53
N ARG A 368 -19.11 1.96 -7.58
CA ARG A 368 -17.74 1.60 -7.17
C ARG A 368 -16.75 2.06 -8.24
N LEU A 369 -15.51 2.31 -7.85
CA LEU A 369 -14.40 2.41 -8.81
C LEU A 369 -14.24 1.07 -9.50
N THR A 370 -13.94 1.07 -10.80
CA THR A 370 -13.66 -0.17 -11.53
C THR A 370 -12.25 -0.70 -11.23
N PRO A 371 -11.93 -1.98 -11.50
CA PRO A 371 -10.55 -2.48 -11.41
C PRO A 371 -9.58 -1.69 -12.29
N ARG A 372 -10.02 -1.19 -13.46
CA ARG A 372 -9.21 -0.36 -14.35
C ARG A 372 -8.89 0.99 -13.72
N GLU A 373 -9.86 1.65 -13.12
CA GLU A 373 -9.66 2.91 -12.38
C GLU A 373 -8.75 2.71 -11.17
N ALA A 374 -8.88 1.57 -10.46
CA ALA A 374 -7.98 1.20 -9.38
C ALA A 374 -6.54 0.95 -9.87
N ALA A 375 -6.37 0.38 -11.07
CA ALA A 375 -5.06 0.21 -11.71
C ALA A 375 -4.44 1.57 -12.08
N ARG A 376 -5.22 2.47 -12.67
CA ARG A 376 -4.79 3.85 -12.99
C ARG A 376 -4.40 4.64 -11.74
N LEU A 377 -5.06 4.43 -10.60
CA LEU A 377 -4.66 5.01 -9.30
C LEU A 377 -3.25 4.59 -8.87
N GLN A 378 -2.81 3.40 -9.26
CA GLN A 378 -1.46 2.89 -8.99
C GLN A 378 -0.46 3.20 -10.11
N GLY A 379 -0.93 3.81 -11.23
CA GLY A 379 -0.09 4.15 -12.37
C GLY A 379 0.13 3.02 -13.38
N PHE A 380 -0.64 1.93 -13.30
CA PHE A 380 -0.60 0.89 -14.33
C PHE A 380 -1.18 1.41 -15.64
N PRO A 381 -0.56 1.13 -16.79
CA PRO A 381 -1.07 1.51 -18.10
C PRO A 381 -2.34 0.72 -18.44
N ASP A 382 -3.15 1.29 -19.33
CA ASP A 382 -4.41 0.62 -19.75
C ASP A 382 -4.18 -0.71 -20.49
N SER A 383 -3.01 -0.88 -21.08
CA SER A 383 -2.59 -2.14 -21.71
C SER A 383 -2.29 -3.25 -20.71
N PHE A 384 -2.11 -2.94 -19.42
CA PHE A 384 -1.82 -3.94 -18.40
C PHE A 384 -3.02 -4.87 -18.18
N ILE A 385 -2.80 -6.17 -18.34
CA ILE A 385 -3.83 -7.20 -18.22
C ILE A 385 -4.12 -7.46 -16.74
N LEU A 386 -5.36 -7.24 -16.31
CA LEU A 386 -5.82 -7.52 -14.95
C LEU A 386 -6.33 -8.95 -14.81
N HIS A 387 -6.53 -9.40 -13.59
CA HIS A 387 -7.16 -10.69 -13.32
C HIS A 387 -8.62 -10.69 -13.81
N PRO A 388 -9.14 -11.79 -14.41
CA PRO A 388 -10.53 -11.85 -14.91
C PRO A 388 -11.60 -11.75 -13.80
N ASN A 389 -11.23 -12.05 -12.55
CA ASN A 389 -12.09 -11.83 -11.38
C ASN A 389 -11.77 -10.46 -10.77
N ASP A 390 -12.79 -9.59 -10.70
CA ASP A 390 -12.65 -8.22 -10.19
C ASP A 390 -12.15 -8.17 -8.74
N ASP A 391 -12.64 -9.04 -7.85
CA ASP A 391 -12.22 -9.03 -6.43
C ASP A 391 -10.73 -9.38 -6.27
N LYS A 392 -10.23 -10.32 -7.09
CA LYS A 392 -8.81 -10.64 -7.14
C LYS A 392 -8.00 -9.47 -7.69
N SER A 393 -8.48 -8.80 -8.74
CA SER A 393 -7.86 -7.58 -9.28
C SER A 393 -7.75 -6.48 -8.23
N TYR A 394 -8.82 -6.18 -7.50
CA TYR A 394 -8.78 -5.19 -6.42
C TYR A 394 -7.78 -5.55 -5.33
N HIS A 395 -7.78 -6.81 -4.90
CA HIS A 395 -6.85 -7.30 -3.88
C HIS A 395 -5.39 -7.18 -4.34
N GLN A 396 -5.09 -7.59 -5.56
CA GLN A 396 -3.77 -7.51 -6.17
C GLN A 396 -3.29 -6.06 -6.32
N LEU A 397 -4.15 -5.16 -6.81
CA LEU A 397 -3.84 -3.73 -6.96
C LEU A 397 -3.64 -3.05 -5.60
N GLY A 398 -4.40 -3.41 -4.57
CA GLY A 398 -4.22 -2.89 -3.22
C GLY A 398 -2.88 -3.29 -2.59
N ASN A 399 -2.39 -4.51 -2.90
CA ASN A 399 -1.08 -5.01 -2.47
C ASN A 399 0.07 -4.49 -3.35
N SER A 400 -0.21 -4.02 -4.56
CA SER A 400 0.82 -3.58 -5.50
C SER A 400 1.41 -2.23 -5.12
N VAL A 401 2.40 -1.81 -5.88
CA VAL A 401 3.15 -0.56 -5.72
C VAL A 401 2.60 0.55 -6.62
N SER A 402 2.99 1.80 -6.33
CA SER A 402 2.78 2.93 -7.23
C SER A 402 3.86 2.98 -8.29
N ILE A 403 3.48 2.70 -9.55
CA ILE A 403 4.43 2.57 -10.68
C ILE A 403 5.31 3.80 -10.82
N ASN A 404 4.72 5.00 -10.80
CA ASN A 404 5.45 6.25 -10.97
C ASN A 404 6.52 6.47 -9.90
N VAL A 405 6.24 6.09 -8.65
CA VAL A 405 7.20 6.24 -7.54
C VAL A 405 8.36 5.27 -7.72
N VAL A 406 8.06 3.99 -7.97
CA VAL A 406 9.11 2.98 -8.19
C VAL A 406 9.96 3.34 -9.41
N LYS A 407 9.33 3.85 -10.49
CA LYS A 407 10.05 4.32 -11.67
C LYS A 407 11.06 5.41 -11.33
N ALA A 408 10.65 6.42 -10.53
CA ALA A 408 11.54 7.49 -10.10
C ALA A 408 12.71 6.97 -9.26
N VAL A 409 12.42 6.11 -8.28
CA VAL A 409 13.46 5.46 -7.46
C VAL A 409 14.41 4.66 -8.34
N ALA A 410 13.88 3.85 -9.27
CA ALA A 410 14.67 3.02 -10.15
C ALA A 410 15.58 3.84 -11.07
N GLN A 411 15.07 4.93 -11.67
CA GLN A 411 15.89 5.82 -12.52
C GLN A 411 17.10 6.33 -11.75
N GLU A 412 16.91 6.81 -10.53
CA GLU A 412 18.01 7.37 -9.74
C GLU A 412 18.98 6.26 -9.31
N VAL A 413 18.50 5.11 -8.88
CA VAL A 413 19.36 3.97 -8.50
C VAL A 413 20.16 3.47 -9.69
N ILE A 414 19.57 3.31 -10.88
CA ILE A 414 20.26 2.89 -12.09
C ILE A 414 21.37 3.88 -12.43
N ILE A 415 21.07 5.18 -12.48
CA ILE A 415 22.06 6.23 -12.79
C ILE A 415 23.22 6.18 -11.80
N LYS A 416 22.94 6.19 -10.48
CA LYS A 416 23.99 6.19 -9.45
C LYS A 416 24.83 4.90 -9.46
N THR A 417 24.22 3.77 -9.79
CA THR A 417 24.94 2.49 -9.92
C THR A 417 25.92 2.52 -11.09
N LEU A 418 25.48 3.00 -12.25
CA LEU A 418 26.35 3.09 -13.42
C LEU A 418 27.52 4.07 -13.21
N TYR A 419 27.29 5.23 -12.60
CA TYR A 419 28.34 6.17 -12.24
C TYR A 419 29.34 5.56 -11.27
N SER A 420 28.88 4.91 -10.18
CA SER A 420 29.77 4.27 -9.21
C SER A 420 30.58 3.12 -9.81
N THR A 421 30.04 2.41 -10.78
CA THR A 421 30.75 1.36 -11.52
C THR A 421 31.84 1.96 -12.41
N GLN A 422 31.54 3.05 -13.13
CA GLN A 422 32.52 3.75 -13.98
C GLN A 422 33.69 4.31 -13.15
N GLU A 423 33.42 4.96 -12.04
CA GLU A 423 34.46 5.46 -11.12
C GLU A 423 35.37 4.34 -10.60
N ARG A 424 34.81 3.15 -10.30
CA ARG A 424 35.61 1.99 -9.87
C ARG A 424 36.53 1.49 -10.99
N ILE A 425 36.03 1.40 -12.21
CA ILE A 425 36.79 1.00 -13.39
C ILE A 425 37.96 1.98 -13.63
N ASP A 426 37.70 3.28 -13.54
CA ASP A 426 38.71 4.31 -13.78
C ASP A 426 39.77 4.32 -12.70
N LYS A 427 39.37 4.17 -11.41
CA LYS A 427 40.33 4.01 -10.30
C LYS A 427 41.18 2.75 -10.42
N SER A 428 40.61 1.62 -10.82
CA SER A 428 41.35 0.39 -11.00
C SER A 428 42.37 0.48 -12.16
N LYS A 429 42.03 1.15 -13.26
CA LYS A 429 42.94 1.43 -14.37
C LYS A 429 44.07 2.33 -13.92
N LEU A 430 43.79 3.37 -13.13
CA LEU A 430 44.81 4.29 -12.61
C LEU A 430 45.79 3.55 -11.70
N THR A 431 45.29 2.68 -10.81
CA THR A 431 46.13 1.85 -9.91
C THR A 431 47.02 0.88 -10.71
N LEU A 432 46.48 0.24 -11.75
CA LEU A 432 47.22 -0.64 -12.61
C LEU A 432 48.31 0.13 -13.38
N CYS A 433 48.02 1.33 -13.90
CA CYS A 433 49.01 2.18 -14.54
C CYS A 433 50.12 2.60 -13.57
N GLN A 434 49.78 2.99 -12.34
CA GLN A 434 50.76 3.32 -11.30
C GLN A 434 51.65 2.13 -10.92
N ALA A 435 51.07 0.94 -10.78
CA ALA A 435 51.79 -0.30 -10.49
C ALA A 435 52.71 -0.71 -11.68
N TYR A 436 52.31 -0.43 -12.91
CA TYR A 436 53.10 -0.68 -14.10
C TYR A 436 54.29 0.29 -14.22
N VAL A 437 54.09 1.57 -13.88
CA VAL A 437 55.17 2.59 -13.87
C VAL A 437 56.17 2.27 -12.77
N SER A 438 55.74 1.96 -11.54
CA SER A 438 56.62 1.63 -10.43
C SER A 438 57.48 0.35 -10.67
N ARG A 439 57.00 -0.61 -11.47
CA ARG A 439 57.78 -1.79 -11.87
C ARG A 439 58.85 -1.50 -12.93
N LYS A 440 58.68 -0.46 -13.72
CA LYS A 440 59.71 -0.03 -14.71
C LYS A 440 60.84 0.72 -14.04
N ASP A 441 60.57 1.48 -13.00
CA ASP A 441 61.59 2.26 -12.26
C ASP A 441 62.46 1.37 -11.35
N THR A 442 62.06 0.11 -11.06
CA THR A 442 62.82 -0.85 -10.26
C THR A 442 63.67 -1.81 -11.12
N SER A 443 63.60 -1.70 -12.46
CA SER A 443 64.31 -2.57 -13.41
C SER A 443 65.37 -1.81 -14.24
N SER A 444 65.76 -0.61 -13.84
CA SER A 444 66.89 0.15 -14.45
C SER A 444 68.13 0.18 -13.53
#